data_7c13833ece675220cf3072f3f8667351
#
_entry.id   7c13833ece675220cf3072f3f8667351
#
_cell.length_a   1.000
_cell.length_b   1.000
_cell.length_c   1.000
_cell.angle_alpha   90.00
_cell.angle_beta   90.00
_cell.angle_gamma   90.00
#
_symmetry.space_group_name_H-M   'P 1'
#
loop_
_entity.id
_entity.type
_entity.pdbx_description
1 polymer ?
#
loop_
_entity_poly.entity_id
_entity_poly.type
_entity_poly.pdbx_seq_one_letter_code
_entity_poly.pdbx_strand_id
1 'polypeptide(L)'
;MNNAIIQLLILAAVAVFLVFRLKNLLGTRDGFEKSAENTVVKIQEKRVKSPNLEIINGGLDHDILDHVEKESKAAQSLSLIKAKEPKFNVGEFLSGAREAYEMILLAFKNGDISNVKTLLSEDVKEAFSNDIERRKTKGLNTEITFGGIRALTIVDADFDQSSSEVEITIRFLSDLTVVVKNNKGNIVEGSENDIKVQKDVWTFGRTLTSKNPNWLLIATEL
;
A
#
# COMPACT_ATOMS: atom_id res chain seq x y z
N MET A 1 -9.35 35.00 -10.72
CA MET A 1 -8.49 33.97 -11.37
C MET A 1 -9.35 32.76 -11.58
N ASN A 2 -9.41 32.28 -12.82
CA ASN A 2 -10.43 31.29 -13.24
C ASN A 2 -10.22 29.94 -12.57
N ASN A 3 -11.23 29.43 -11.88
CA ASN A 3 -11.27 28.08 -11.28
C ASN A 3 -10.90 26.99 -12.29
N ALA A 4 -11.13 27.21 -13.59
CA ALA A 4 -10.76 26.29 -14.67
C ALA A 4 -9.25 26.12 -14.82
N ILE A 5 -8.44 27.17 -14.59
CA ILE A 5 -6.96 27.09 -14.68
C ILE A 5 -6.39 26.30 -13.51
N ILE A 6 -6.95 26.49 -12.31
CA ILE A 6 -6.56 25.76 -11.10
C ILE A 6 -6.90 24.27 -11.26
N GLN A 7 -8.09 23.97 -11.80
CA GLN A 7 -8.54 22.61 -12.06
C GLN A 7 -7.65 21.89 -13.10
N LEU A 8 -7.22 22.63 -14.14
CA LEU A 8 -6.33 22.13 -15.18
C LEU A 8 -4.90 21.88 -14.65
N LEU A 9 -4.41 22.73 -13.74
CA LEU A 9 -3.11 22.54 -13.05
C LEU A 9 -3.12 21.33 -12.13
N ILE A 10 -4.22 21.09 -11.40
CA ILE A 10 -4.36 19.90 -10.54
C ILE A 10 -4.40 18.63 -11.40
N LEU A 11 -5.14 18.63 -12.50
CA LEU A 11 -5.18 17.50 -13.45
C LEU A 11 -3.81 17.23 -14.07
N ALA A 12 -3.06 18.30 -14.42
CA ALA A 12 -1.70 18.17 -14.95
C ALA A 12 -0.72 17.60 -13.92
N ALA A 13 -0.82 18.02 -12.65
CA ALA A 13 0.01 17.50 -11.56
C ALA A 13 -0.25 16.00 -11.30
N VAL A 14 -1.54 15.60 -11.29
CA VAL A 14 -1.93 14.19 -11.17
C VAL A 14 -1.42 13.36 -12.36
N ALA A 15 -1.53 13.87 -13.59
CA ALA A 15 -1.04 13.19 -14.78
C ALA A 15 0.49 13.01 -14.76
N VAL A 16 1.24 14.05 -14.34
CA VAL A 16 2.70 13.97 -14.18
C VAL A 16 3.08 12.95 -13.10
N PHE A 17 2.39 12.94 -11.97
CA PHE A 17 2.61 11.96 -10.90
C PHE A 17 2.38 10.52 -11.38
N LEU A 18 1.28 10.28 -12.13
CA LEU A 18 0.99 8.96 -12.71
C LEU A 18 2.05 8.53 -13.73
N VAL A 19 2.58 9.46 -14.55
CA VAL A 19 3.66 9.17 -15.51
C VAL A 19 4.98 8.84 -14.80
N PHE A 20 5.31 9.52 -13.71
CA PHE A 20 6.49 9.19 -12.89
C PHE A 20 6.34 7.82 -12.23
N ARG A 21 5.17 7.49 -11.70
CA ARG A 21 4.87 6.18 -11.13
C ARG A 21 4.93 5.06 -12.16
N LEU A 22 4.40 5.29 -13.38
CA LEU A 22 4.49 4.35 -14.50
C LEU A 22 5.94 4.12 -14.96
N LYS A 23 6.79 5.16 -14.96
CA LYS A 23 8.22 5.01 -15.29
C LYS A 23 8.98 4.14 -14.28
N ASN A 24 8.65 4.24 -13.00
CA ASN A 24 9.26 3.39 -11.97
C ASN A 24 8.75 1.93 -12.00
N LEU A 25 7.52 1.70 -12.49
CA LEU A 25 6.94 0.35 -12.67
C LEU A 25 7.37 -0.31 -14.00
N LEU A 26 7.71 0.49 -15.01
CA LEU A 26 8.28 0.04 -16.28
C LEU A 26 9.81 0.18 -16.20
N GLY A 27 10.45 -0.58 -15.31
CA GLY A 27 11.90 -0.77 -15.33
C GLY A 27 12.37 -0.94 -16.76
N THR A 28 13.44 -0.26 -17.14
CA THR A 28 14.07 -0.21 -18.47
C THR A 28 14.07 -1.58 -19.13
N ARG A 29 13.13 -1.76 -20.05
CA ARG A 29 13.10 -2.92 -20.93
C ARG A 29 14.03 -2.59 -22.09
N ASP A 30 15.31 -2.91 -21.95
CA ASP A 30 16.24 -2.96 -23.07
C ASP A 30 15.72 -4.03 -24.02
N GLY A 31 15.27 -3.56 -25.19
CA GLY A 31 14.78 -4.40 -26.26
C GLY A 31 15.91 -5.28 -26.80
N PHE A 32 15.74 -6.58 -26.69
CA PHE A 32 16.55 -7.56 -27.41
C PHE A 32 15.86 -7.84 -28.74
N GLU A 33 16.32 -7.15 -29.81
CA GLU A 33 16.00 -7.54 -31.17
C GLU A 33 16.70 -8.87 -31.50
N LYS A 34 15.91 -9.87 -31.86
CA LYS A 34 16.40 -11.12 -32.43
C LYS A 34 16.83 -10.87 -33.87
N SER A 35 18.12 -10.84 -34.14
CA SER A 35 18.65 -11.20 -35.45
C SER A 35 18.94 -12.69 -35.52
N ALA A 36 18.30 -13.35 -36.45
CA ALA A 36 18.59 -14.71 -36.82
C ALA A 36 19.83 -14.78 -37.69
N GLU A 37 20.90 -15.41 -37.26
CA GLU A 37 21.87 -16.07 -38.16
C GLU A 37 22.53 -17.24 -37.46
N ASN A 38 22.46 -18.38 -38.14
CA ASN A 38 23.06 -19.66 -37.76
C ASN A 38 24.58 -19.56 -37.78
N THR A 39 25.23 -19.88 -36.67
CA THR A 39 26.59 -20.43 -36.71
C THR A 39 26.78 -21.40 -35.57
N VAL A 40 26.95 -22.67 -35.91
CA VAL A 40 27.23 -23.76 -34.99
C VAL A 40 28.69 -23.61 -34.55
N VAL A 41 28.93 -23.22 -33.33
CA VAL A 41 30.22 -23.35 -32.66
C VAL A 41 30.04 -24.12 -31.36
N LYS A 42 30.60 -25.32 -31.34
CA LYS A 42 30.75 -26.13 -30.10
C LYS A 42 31.66 -25.38 -29.13
N ILE A 43 31.09 -24.86 -28.04
CA ILE A 43 31.84 -24.38 -26.89
C ILE A 43 31.44 -25.23 -25.69
N GLN A 44 32.48 -25.86 -25.10
CA GLN A 44 32.38 -26.66 -23.89
C GLN A 44 31.73 -25.85 -22.76
N GLU A 45 30.67 -26.41 -22.20
CA GLU A 45 29.98 -25.89 -21.02
C GLU A 45 30.90 -25.93 -19.80
N LYS A 46 31.46 -24.78 -19.44
CA LYS A 46 31.92 -24.55 -18.10
C LYS A 46 30.69 -24.20 -17.26
N ARG A 47 30.14 -25.23 -16.60
CA ARG A 47 29.03 -25.07 -15.65
C ARG A 47 29.46 -24.12 -14.52
N VAL A 48 29.07 -22.87 -14.63
CA VAL A 48 28.97 -21.98 -13.48
C VAL A 48 27.82 -22.52 -12.64
N LYS A 49 28.11 -23.07 -11.49
CA LYS A 49 27.12 -23.48 -10.49
C LYS A 49 26.34 -22.23 -10.09
N SER A 50 25.13 -22.07 -10.62
CA SER A 50 24.12 -21.24 -10.01
C SER A 50 23.95 -21.72 -8.57
N PRO A 51 23.83 -20.83 -7.57
CA PRO A 51 23.49 -21.28 -6.23
C PRO A 51 22.19 -22.07 -6.33
N ASN A 52 22.25 -23.34 -5.96
CA ASN A 52 21.10 -24.20 -5.78
C ASN A 52 20.25 -23.51 -4.71
N LEU A 53 19.22 -22.80 -5.12
CA LEU A 53 18.07 -22.57 -4.27
C LEU A 53 17.45 -23.96 -4.10
N GLU A 54 17.81 -24.66 -3.04
CA GLU A 54 17.01 -25.77 -2.56
C GLU A 54 15.60 -25.22 -2.32
N ILE A 55 14.70 -25.52 -3.25
CA ILE A 55 13.29 -25.47 -2.97
C ILE A 55 13.11 -26.50 -1.85
N ILE A 56 13.08 -26.01 -0.62
CA ILE A 56 12.61 -26.78 0.52
C ILE A 56 11.18 -27.16 0.11
N ASN A 57 11.01 -28.41 -0.22
CA ASN A 57 9.73 -29.04 -0.50
C ASN A 57 8.95 -29.20 0.83
N GLY A 58 8.79 -28.09 1.54
CA GLY A 58 7.83 -27.91 2.61
C GLY A 58 6.48 -27.75 1.95
N GLY A 59 5.49 -28.52 2.40
CA GLY A 59 4.13 -28.43 1.90
C GLY A 59 3.65 -26.98 1.82
N LEU A 60 2.66 -26.75 0.95
CA LEU A 60 2.04 -25.46 0.69
C LEU A 60 1.96 -24.62 1.98
N ASP A 61 2.57 -23.43 1.98
CA ASP A 61 2.52 -22.55 3.15
C ASP A 61 1.09 -22.00 3.30
N HIS A 62 0.30 -22.66 4.15
CA HIS A 62 -1.09 -22.31 4.39
C HIS A 62 -1.25 -20.86 4.85
N ASP A 63 -0.31 -20.33 5.63
CA ASP A 63 -0.33 -18.94 6.06
C ASP A 63 -0.29 -17.94 4.88
N ILE A 64 0.29 -18.32 3.74
CA ILE A 64 0.26 -17.51 2.53
C ILE A 64 -1.00 -17.83 1.70
N LEU A 65 -1.27 -19.12 1.47
CA LEU A 65 -2.31 -19.55 0.55
C LEU A 65 -3.75 -19.32 1.04
N ASP A 66 -3.92 -19.15 2.34
CA ASP A 66 -5.20 -18.76 2.93
C ASP A 66 -5.58 -17.30 2.59
N HIS A 67 -4.62 -16.49 2.11
CA HIS A 67 -4.81 -15.06 1.89
C HIS A 67 -4.58 -14.59 0.46
N VAL A 68 -3.86 -15.36 -0.37
CA VAL A 68 -3.57 -15.02 -1.78
C VAL A 68 -3.58 -16.27 -2.67
N GLU A 69 -3.83 -16.07 -3.96
CA GLU A 69 -3.78 -17.15 -4.94
C GLU A 69 -2.36 -17.71 -5.10
N LYS A 70 -2.22 -19.05 -5.16
CA LYS A 70 -0.96 -19.79 -5.17
C LYS A 70 0.06 -19.31 -6.19
N GLU A 71 -0.39 -18.96 -7.40
CA GLU A 71 0.50 -18.58 -8.51
C GLU A 71 0.61 -17.07 -8.68
N SER A 72 0.05 -16.28 -7.74
CA SER A 72 0.09 -14.83 -7.81
C SER A 72 1.49 -14.28 -7.53
N LYS A 73 1.77 -13.07 -8.04
CA LYS A 73 2.98 -12.31 -7.68
C LYS A 73 3.07 -12.11 -6.16
N ALA A 74 1.93 -11.83 -5.53
CA ALA A 74 1.87 -11.65 -4.08
C ALA A 74 2.30 -12.90 -3.31
N ALA A 75 1.86 -14.12 -3.73
CA ALA A 75 2.29 -15.36 -3.09
C ALA A 75 3.81 -15.59 -3.21
N GLN A 76 4.39 -15.27 -4.36
CA GLN A 76 5.83 -15.38 -4.59
C GLN A 76 6.61 -14.41 -3.70
N SER A 77 6.20 -13.13 -3.64
CA SER A 77 6.83 -12.12 -2.81
C SER A 77 6.72 -12.45 -1.32
N LEU A 78 5.54 -12.89 -0.85
CA LEU A 78 5.34 -13.31 0.55
C LEU A 78 6.21 -14.52 0.91
N SER A 79 6.40 -15.46 -0.01
CA SER A 79 7.30 -16.60 0.19
C SER A 79 8.77 -16.17 0.32
N LEU A 80 9.20 -15.19 -0.48
CA LEU A 80 10.54 -14.62 -0.38
C LEU A 80 10.75 -13.85 0.92
N ILE A 81 9.73 -13.09 1.37
CA ILE A 81 9.74 -12.39 2.66
C ILE A 81 9.91 -13.40 3.81
N LYS A 82 9.11 -14.48 3.83
CA LYS A 82 9.23 -15.53 4.86
C LYS A 82 10.57 -16.25 4.82
N ALA A 83 11.12 -16.48 3.63
CA ALA A 83 12.46 -17.05 3.51
C ALA A 83 13.55 -16.14 4.10
N LYS A 84 13.39 -14.82 3.99
CA LYS A 84 14.32 -13.83 4.55
C LYS A 84 14.06 -13.59 6.04
N GLU A 85 12.81 -13.59 6.46
CA GLU A 85 12.37 -13.40 7.84
C GLU A 85 11.42 -14.54 8.27
N PRO A 86 11.94 -15.67 8.76
CA PRO A 86 11.12 -16.85 9.09
C PRO A 86 10.06 -16.64 10.17
N LYS A 87 10.15 -15.54 10.93
CA LYS A 87 9.15 -15.16 11.93
C LYS A 87 7.98 -14.36 11.35
N PHE A 88 8.08 -13.93 10.09
CA PHE A 88 6.99 -13.22 9.45
C PHE A 88 5.78 -14.15 9.25
N ASN A 89 4.61 -13.72 9.71
CA ASN A 89 3.34 -14.41 9.56
C ASN A 89 2.32 -13.49 8.91
N VAL A 90 1.68 -13.95 7.84
CA VAL A 90 0.73 -13.16 7.05
C VAL A 90 -0.52 -12.86 7.87
N GLY A 91 -1.03 -13.84 8.64
CA GLY A 91 -2.20 -13.64 9.50
C GLY A 91 -1.95 -12.61 10.60
N GLU A 92 -0.78 -12.62 11.24
CA GLU A 92 -0.39 -11.62 12.25
C GLU A 92 -0.24 -10.23 11.61
N PHE A 93 0.38 -10.15 10.43
CA PHE A 93 0.48 -8.89 9.67
C PHE A 93 -0.90 -8.33 9.36
N LEU A 94 -1.84 -9.14 8.88
CA LEU A 94 -3.21 -8.71 8.57
C LEU A 94 -3.98 -8.26 9.82
N SER A 95 -3.75 -8.90 10.97
CA SER A 95 -4.31 -8.46 12.24
C SER A 95 -3.79 -7.07 12.63
N GLY A 96 -2.47 -6.87 12.56
CA GLY A 96 -1.85 -5.56 12.83
C GLY A 96 -2.30 -4.48 11.84
N ALA A 97 -2.44 -4.82 10.56
CA ALA A 97 -2.94 -3.90 9.53
C ALA A 97 -4.40 -3.49 9.78
N ARG A 98 -5.24 -4.40 10.29
CA ARG A 98 -6.62 -4.11 10.71
C ARG A 98 -6.66 -3.08 11.83
N GLU A 99 -5.86 -3.28 12.86
CA GLU A 99 -5.76 -2.36 14.00
C GLU A 99 -5.21 -1.00 13.57
N ALA A 100 -4.14 -1.00 12.77
CA ALA A 100 -3.55 0.23 12.23
C ALA A 100 -4.55 1.01 11.36
N TYR A 101 -5.31 0.33 10.50
CA TYR A 101 -6.33 0.95 9.66
C TYR A 101 -7.37 1.71 10.50
N GLU A 102 -7.94 1.07 11.52
CA GLU A 102 -8.93 1.71 12.39
C GLU A 102 -8.35 2.93 13.11
N MET A 103 -7.18 2.77 13.74
CA MET A 103 -6.54 3.86 14.47
C MET A 103 -6.19 5.06 13.56
N ILE A 104 -5.60 4.79 12.40
CA ILE A 104 -5.17 5.83 11.46
C ILE A 104 -6.40 6.53 10.84
N LEU A 105 -7.42 5.76 10.43
CA LEU A 105 -8.64 6.31 9.85
C LEU A 105 -9.33 7.26 10.82
N LEU A 106 -9.54 6.83 12.07
CA LEU A 106 -10.18 7.64 13.10
C LEU A 106 -9.34 8.87 13.44
N ALA A 107 -8.02 8.74 13.61
CA ALA A 107 -7.13 9.85 13.88
C ALA A 107 -7.16 10.91 12.77
N PHE A 108 -7.05 10.48 11.51
CA PHE A 108 -7.09 11.36 10.35
C PHE A 108 -8.42 12.11 10.24
N LYS A 109 -9.52 11.41 10.41
CA LYS A 109 -10.85 11.99 10.29
C LYS A 109 -11.17 12.96 11.44
N ASN A 110 -10.73 12.63 12.65
CA ASN A 110 -10.85 13.51 13.83
C ASN A 110 -9.89 14.73 13.77
N GLY A 111 -9.00 14.77 12.79
CA GLY A 111 -8.09 15.89 12.57
C GLY A 111 -6.92 15.96 13.56
N ASP A 112 -6.56 14.82 14.18
CA ASP A 112 -5.40 14.68 15.06
C ASP A 112 -4.72 13.33 14.83
N ILE A 113 -3.56 13.35 14.16
CA ILE A 113 -2.75 12.15 13.88
C ILE A 113 -1.59 11.96 14.89
N SER A 114 -1.56 12.70 15.99
CA SER A 114 -0.45 12.70 16.94
C SER A 114 -0.14 11.31 17.48
N ASN A 115 -1.18 10.53 17.78
CA ASN A 115 -1.07 9.20 18.38
C ASN A 115 -0.68 8.09 17.37
N VAL A 116 -0.78 8.37 16.06
CA VAL A 116 -0.50 7.39 15.00
C VAL A 116 0.73 7.74 14.16
N LYS A 117 1.45 8.80 14.50
CA LYS A 117 2.65 9.24 13.76
C LYS A 117 3.68 8.15 13.54
N THR A 118 3.83 7.23 14.48
CA THR A 118 4.79 6.11 14.39
C THR A 118 4.36 5.01 13.43
N LEU A 119 3.12 5.05 12.95
CA LEU A 119 2.56 4.11 11.97
C LEU A 119 2.55 4.68 10.55
N LEU A 120 3.00 5.93 10.36
CA LEU A 120 2.95 6.65 9.09
C LEU A 120 4.37 6.95 8.58
N SER A 121 4.56 6.84 7.26
CA SER A 121 5.75 7.42 6.61
C SER A 121 5.73 8.95 6.68
N GLU A 122 6.87 9.59 6.43
CA GLU A 122 6.94 11.06 6.43
C GLU A 122 6.01 11.67 5.37
N ASP A 123 5.97 11.09 4.17
CA ASP A 123 5.13 11.57 3.08
C ASP A 123 3.63 11.49 3.43
N VAL A 124 3.20 10.39 4.06
CA VAL A 124 1.80 10.23 4.50
C VAL A 124 1.47 11.19 5.64
N LYS A 125 2.40 11.42 6.59
CA LYS A 125 2.23 12.41 7.67
C LYS A 125 2.03 13.81 7.11
N GLU A 126 2.85 14.20 6.14
CA GLU A 126 2.76 15.51 5.50
C GLU A 126 1.42 15.64 4.75
N ALA A 127 1.06 14.66 3.93
CA ALA A 127 -0.19 14.66 3.18
C ALA A 127 -1.42 14.76 4.10
N PHE A 128 -1.45 13.98 5.19
CA PHE A 128 -2.54 14.01 6.15
C PHE A 128 -2.59 15.33 6.93
N SER A 129 -1.44 15.86 7.35
CA SER A 129 -1.37 17.14 8.05
C SER A 129 -1.90 18.28 7.18
N ASN A 130 -1.50 18.31 5.91
CA ASN A 130 -1.94 19.31 4.94
C ASN A 130 -3.47 19.23 4.69
N ASP A 131 -4.03 18.02 4.61
CA ASP A 131 -5.48 17.87 4.44
C ASP A 131 -6.26 18.28 5.69
N ILE A 132 -5.78 17.93 6.86
CA ILE A 132 -6.37 18.33 8.15
C ILE A 132 -6.37 19.85 8.27
N GLU A 133 -5.25 20.51 7.97
CA GLU A 133 -5.14 21.98 8.00
C GLU A 133 -6.10 22.63 7.01
N ARG A 134 -6.19 22.10 5.80
CA ARG A 134 -7.14 22.57 4.78
C ARG A 134 -8.61 22.48 5.25
N ARG A 135 -8.99 21.38 5.93
CA ARG A 135 -10.34 21.21 6.51
C ARG A 135 -10.59 22.22 7.63
N LYS A 136 -9.63 22.40 8.54
CA LYS A 136 -9.69 23.39 9.63
C LYS A 136 -9.88 24.82 9.09
N THR A 137 -9.10 25.20 8.07
CA THR A 137 -9.18 26.53 7.44
C THR A 137 -10.57 26.78 6.81
N LYS A 138 -11.22 25.75 6.29
CA LYS A 138 -12.58 25.83 5.76
C LYS A 138 -13.66 25.83 6.85
N GLY A 139 -13.28 25.66 8.10
CA GLY A 139 -14.23 25.58 9.21
C GLY A 139 -15.11 24.34 9.16
N LEU A 140 -14.57 23.25 8.64
CA LEU A 140 -15.28 21.96 8.54
C LEU A 140 -14.81 21.03 9.65
N ASN A 141 -15.76 20.45 10.35
CA ASN A 141 -15.55 19.39 11.34
C ASN A 141 -16.16 18.10 10.81
N THR A 142 -15.36 17.03 10.78
CA THR A 142 -15.81 15.71 10.33
C THR A 142 -15.98 14.81 11.53
N GLU A 143 -17.17 14.27 11.71
CA GLU A 143 -17.49 13.25 12.70
C GLU A 143 -17.64 11.90 12.00
N ILE A 144 -17.03 10.86 12.57
CA ILE A 144 -17.10 9.49 12.03
C ILE A 144 -17.55 8.53 13.11
N THR A 145 -18.49 7.67 12.73
CA THR A 145 -18.77 6.45 13.46
C THR A 145 -18.25 5.27 12.65
N PHE A 146 -17.28 4.57 13.18
CA PHE A 146 -16.71 3.37 12.56
C PHE A 146 -17.52 2.15 12.94
N GLY A 147 -18.10 1.48 11.96
CA GLY A 147 -18.92 0.27 12.16
C GLY A 147 -18.13 -1.03 12.11
N GLY A 148 -16.88 -0.98 11.61
CA GLY A 148 -15.99 -2.13 11.53
C GLY A 148 -15.52 -2.45 10.10
N ILE A 149 -14.61 -3.42 10.00
CA ILE A 149 -14.07 -3.91 8.72
C ILE A 149 -14.85 -5.16 8.30
N ARG A 150 -15.55 -5.07 7.16
CA ARG A 150 -16.26 -6.22 6.55
C ARG A 150 -15.33 -7.21 5.89
N ALA A 151 -14.34 -6.69 5.16
CA ALA A 151 -13.39 -7.52 4.43
C ALA A 151 -12.02 -6.84 4.35
N LEU A 152 -10.99 -7.67 4.34
CA LEU A 152 -9.60 -7.29 4.22
C LEU A 152 -8.94 -8.29 3.27
N THR A 153 -8.29 -7.79 2.21
CA THR A 153 -7.74 -8.63 1.15
C THR A 153 -6.38 -8.08 0.73
N ILE A 154 -5.36 -8.94 0.68
CA ILE A 154 -4.08 -8.59 0.05
C ILE A 154 -4.32 -8.49 -1.46
N VAL A 155 -3.99 -7.36 -2.06
CA VAL A 155 -4.12 -7.12 -3.52
C VAL A 155 -2.79 -7.15 -4.22
N ASP A 156 -1.70 -6.82 -3.53
CA ASP A 156 -0.33 -6.95 -4.04
C ASP A 156 0.66 -7.14 -2.88
N ALA A 157 1.80 -7.73 -3.18
CA ALA A 157 2.96 -7.75 -2.32
C ALA A 157 4.22 -7.68 -3.18
N ASP A 158 5.20 -6.90 -2.74
CA ASP A 158 6.48 -6.74 -3.42
C ASP A 158 7.63 -6.86 -2.42
N PHE A 159 8.75 -7.41 -2.86
CA PHE A 159 9.96 -7.51 -2.08
C PHE A 159 11.19 -7.19 -2.95
N ASP A 160 11.76 -6.04 -2.72
CA ASP A 160 13.05 -5.69 -3.31
C ASP A 160 14.18 -6.31 -2.49
N GLN A 161 14.80 -7.34 -3.05
CA GLN A 161 15.91 -8.05 -2.40
C GLN A 161 17.17 -7.19 -2.29
N SER A 162 17.33 -6.16 -3.12
CA SER A 162 18.53 -5.31 -3.13
C SER A 162 18.51 -4.29 -1.99
N SER A 163 17.37 -3.66 -1.74
CA SER A 163 17.13 -2.70 -0.65
C SER A 163 16.62 -3.38 0.63
N SER A 164 16.16 -4.63 0.53
CA SER A 164 15.41 -5.34 1.57
C SER A 164 14.09 -4.64 1.96
N GLU A 165 13.53 -3.86 1.06
CA GLU A 165 12.24 -3.21 1.24
C GLU A 165 11.10 -4.16 0.88
N VAL A 166 10.09 -4.15 1.73
CA VAL A 166 8.86 -4.92 1.55
C VAL A 166 7.69 -3.96 1.49
N GLU A 167 6.81 -4.17 0.53
CA GLU A 167 5.54 -3.47 0.41
C GLU A 167 4.41 -4.47 0.32
N ILE A 168 3.35 -4.29 1.12
CA ILE A 168 2.14 -5.10 1.05
C ILE A 168 0.93 -4.17 0.92
N THR A 169 0.18 -4.35 -0.16
CA THR A 169 -1.00 -3.55 -0.47
C THR A 169 -2.26 -4.32 -0.09
N ILE A 170 -3.09 -3.68 0.72
CA ILE A 170 -4.31 -4.25 1.27
C ILE A 170 -5.51 -3.42 0.83
N ARG A 171 -6.57 -4.11 0.41
CA ARG A 171 -7.90 -3.53 0.23
C ARG A 171 -8.73 -3.76 1.48
N PHE A 172 -9.26 -2.67 2.03
CA PHE A 172 -10.21 -2.68 3.13
C PHE A 172 -11.62 -2.37 2.59
N LEU A 173 -12.60 -3.09 3.09
CA LEU A 173 -14.01 -2.73 3.00
C LEU A 173 -14.51 -2.50 4.41
N SER A 174 -14.91 -1.28 4.73
CA SER A 174 -15.34 -0.91 6.07
C SER A 174 -16.71 -0.22 6.05
N ASP A 175 -17.44 -0.38 7.16
CA ASP A 175 -18.67 0.35 7.41
C ASP A 175 -18.36 1.58 8.21
N LEU A 176 -18.82 2.72 7.74
CA LEU A 176 -18.73 3.96 8.49
C LEU A 176 -19.85 4.92 8.15
N THR A 177 -20.17 5.76 9.13
CA THR A 177 -21.00 6.93 8.95
C THR A 177 -20.13 8.16 9.00
N VAL A 178 -20.27 9.05 8.04
CA VAL A 178 -19.51 10.30 7.95
C VAL A 178 -20.48 11.47 7.97
N VAL A 179 -20.25 12.41 8.87
CA VAL A 179 -21.00 13.66 8.96
C VAL A 179 -20.02 14.81 8.98
N VAL A 180 -20.19 15.75 8.05
CA VAL A 180 -19.39 16.98 8.02
C VAL A 180 -20.27 18.13 8.50
N LYS A 181 -19.80 18.82 9.54
CA LYS A 181 -20.48 19.98 10.13
C LYS A 181 -19.66 21.25 9.88
N ASN A 182 -20.35 22.36 9.71
CA ASN A 182 -19.72 23.69 9.66
C ASN A 182 -19.47 24.23 11.07
N ASN A 183 -18.83 25.41 11.18
CA ASN A 183 -18.55 26.07 12.47
C ASN A 183 -19.80 26.42 13.29
N LYS A 184 -21.00 26.39 12.67
CA LYS A 184 -22.28 26.62 13.35
C LYS A 184 -22.93 25.32 13.84
N GLY A 185 -22.29 24.16 13.63
CA GLY A 185 -22.82 22.86 13.98
C GLY A 185 -23.84 22.28 12.98
N ASN A 186 -24.11 22.98 11.87
CA ASN A 186 -25.03 22.48 10.85
C ASN A 186 -24.34 21.41 10.00
N ILE A 187 -25.06 20.31 9.71
CA ILE A 187 -24.61 19.30 8.78
C ILE A 187 -24.59 19.90 7.38
N VAL A 188 -23.41 19.84 6.73
CA VAL A 188 -23.19 20.29 5.35
C VAL A 188 -23.03 19.12 4.39
N GLU A 189 -22.64 17.93 4.93
CA GLU A 189 -22.47 16.73 4.14
C GLU A 189 -22.69 15.49 5.02
N GLY A 190 -23.26 14.43 4.44
CA GLY A 190 -23.49 13.16 5.11
C GLY A 190 -24.73 13.13 5.99
N SER A 191 -24.91 12.02 6.72
CA SER A 191 -26.03 11.81 7.66
C SER A 191 -25.59 10.83 8.75
N GLU A 192 -26.06 11.04 9.97
CA GLU A 192 -25.77 10.16 11.12
C GLU A 192 -26.34 8.75 10.96
N ASN A 193 -27.36 8.58 10.12
CA ASN A 193 -28.05 7.31 9.90
C ASN A 193 -27.66 6.63 8.57
N ASP A 194 -26.77 7.22 7.79
CA ASP A 194 -26.37 6.70 6.47
C ASP A 194 -25.03 5.92 6.60
N ILE A 195 -25.16 4.61 6.82
CA ILE A 195 -23.98 3.72 6.85
C ILE A 195 -23.50 3.48 5.42
N LYS A 196 -22.29 3.92 5.14
CA LYS A 196 -21.62 3.73 3.84
C LYS A 196 -20.58 2.64 3.93
N VAL A 197 -20.51 1.84 2.85
CA VAL A 197 -19.37 0.94 2.64
C VAL A 197 -18.26 1.74 1.99
N GLN A 198 -17.17 1.96 2.71
CA GLN A 198 -15.97 2.58 2.18
C GLN A 198 -14.99 1.51 1.72
N LYS A 199 -14.38 1.77 0.57
CA LYS A 199 -13.33 0.92 0.01
C LYS A 199 -12.05 1.74 -0.04
N ASP A 200 -11.04 1.30 0.71
CA ASP A 200 -9.72 1.91 0.74
C ASP A 200 -8.66 0.89 0.30
N VAL A 201 -7.63 1.37 -0.37
CA VAL A 201 -6.47 0.55 -0.72
C VAL A 201 -5.24 1.22 -0.10
N TRP A 202 -4.61 0.51 0.84
CA TRP A 202 -3.47 1.00 1.60
C TRP A 202 -2.25 0.13 1.39
N THR A 203 -1.09 0.76 1.23
CA THR A 203 0.19 0.07 1.14
C THR A 203 0.99 0.28 2.42
N PHE A 204 1.36 -0.83 3.04
CA PHE A 204 2.26 -0.85 4.19
C PHE A 204 3.66 -1.25 3.74
N GLY A 205 4.66 -0.51 4.20
CA GLY A 205 6.07 -0.75 3.88
C GLY A 205 6.92 -0.96 5.11
N ARG A 206 7.98 -1.77 4.95
CA ARG A 206 9.01 -2.01 5.97
C ARG A 206 10.32 -2.44 5.32
N THR A 207 11.45 -1.99 5.86
CA THR A 207 12.77 -2.51 5.49
C THR A 207 13.18 -3.62 6.46
N LEU A 208 13.37 -4.85 5.97
CA LEU A 208 13.66 -6.04 6.81
C LEU A 208 14.96 -5.92 7.60
N THR A 209 15.93 -5.14 7.10
CA THR A 209 17.22 -4.89 7.78
C THR A 209 17.15 -3.77 8.81
N SER A 210 16.03 -3.07 8.92
CA SER A 210 15.84 -1.99 9.88
C SER A 210 15.74 -2.53 11.31
N LYS A 211 16.28 -1.78 12.27
CA LYS A 211 16.06 -2.04 13.71
C LYS A 211 14.61 -1.80 14.15
N ASN A 212 13.86 -1.01 13.40
CA ASN A 212 12.45 -0.77 13.65
C ASN A 212 11.63 -1.90 13.00
N PRO A 213 10.95 -2.75 13.77
CA PRO A 213 10.14 -3.83 13.23
C PRO A 213 8.76 -3.38 12.71
N ASN A 214 8.40 -2.11 12.92
CA ASN A 214 7.06 -1.62 12.63
C ASN A 214 6.84 -1.46 11.13
N TRP A 215 5.66 -1.86 10.70
CA TRP A 215 5.12 -1.52 9.39
C TRP A 215 4.62 -0.08 9.39
N LEU A 216 4.92 0.66 8.33
CA LEU A 216 4.47 2.03 8.14
C LEU A 216 3.48 2.08 7.00
N LEU A 217 2.41 2.85 7.16
CA LEU A 217 1.57 3.24 6.02
C LEU A 217 2.37 4.16 5.12
N ILE A 218 2.63 3.73 3.89
CA ILE A 218 3.45 4.47 2.91
C ILE A 218 2.63 5.03 1.76
N ALA A 219 1.44 4.48 1.48
CA ALA A 219 0.53 5.01 0.47
C ALA A 219 -0.93 4.67 0.79
N THR A 220 -1.84 5.54 0.34
CA THR A 220 -3.29 5.35 0.38
C THR A 220 -3.90 5.69 -0.97
N GLU A 221 -4.85 4.85 -1.42
CA GLU A 221 -5.75 5.16 -2.55
C GLU A 221 -7.18 5.19 -1.99
N LEU A 222 -7.89 6.28 -2.25
CA LEU A 222 -9.27 6.53 -1.81
C LEU A 222 -10.24 6.29 -2.96
#